data_032e95a0b96eb87cead7e70a3edc0ed4
#
_entry.id   032e95a0b96eb87cead7e70a3edc0ed4
#
_cell.length_a   1.000
_cell.length_b   1.000
_cell.length_c   1.000
_cell.angle_alpha   90.00
_cell.angle_beta   90.00
_cell.angle_gamma   90.00
#
_symmetry.space_group_name_H-M   'P 1'
#
loop_
_entity.id
_entity.type
_entity.pdbx_description
1 polymer ?
#
loop_
_entity_poly.entity_id
_entity_poly.type
_entity_poly.pdbx_seq_one_letter_code
_entity_poly.pdbx_strand_id
1 'polypeptide(L)'
;MPRATVPANIGSVELEYETFGADGDPTLLLVMGFTAQMIAWDDAFCQSLADLGLRVVRFDNRDCGLSTKLDGVTVDPGAVMAATFANEPPPPVPYTLSDMALDAVGLLDHLGVDSAHIVGASMGGMIVQHIAIEHPSRVRSLTSIMSMTGEPEFGSPTPEAAEVLLAPPETERQAYIDASPRYGVWQSKRYFDETKVKQQAARSYDRSFYPEGSARQLAAIYASGRRHEALGKLTVPTLVIHGTDDTLIPPSGGRRTHEVMPGSTLMLVADMGHDIPEPLQPMVVAAIGSHVRLAEWHRTTSH
;
A
#
# COMPACT_ATOMS: atom_id res chain seq x y z
N MET A 1 -11.99 12.64 -12.77
CA MET A 1 -11.05 12.79 -11.65
C MET A 1 -9.79 13.49 -12.13
N PRO A 2 -9.10 14.26 -11.28
CA PRO A 2 -7.87 14.94 -11.68
C PRO A 2 -6.73 13.96 -11.89
N ARG A 3 -5.75 14.35 -12.74
CA ARG A 3 -4.53 13.59 -13.01
C ARG A 3 -3.31 14.46 -12.78
N ALA A 4 -2.28 13.86 -12.25
CA ALA A 4 -0.96 14.45 -12.08
C ALA A 4 0.02 13.79 -13.06
N THR A 5 0.71 14.58 -13.90
CA THR A 5 1.85 14.09 -14.68
C THR A 5 3.11 14.29 -13.85
N VAL A 6 3.78 13.19 -13.50
CA VAL A 6 4.98 13.20 -12.67
C VAL A 6 6.18 12.62 -13.42
N PRO A 7 7.40 13.13 -13.18
CA PRO A 7 8.63 12.54 -13.73
C PRO A 7 8.81 11.09 -13.24
N ALA A 8 9.28 10.22 -14.11
CA ALA A 8 9.49 8.81 -13.78
C ALA A 8 10.69 8.24 -14.56
N ASN A 9 11.16 7.05 -14.14
CA ASN A 9 12.25 6.32 -14.82
C ASN A 9 11.97 6.00 -16.30
N ILE A 10 10.69 6.02 -16.70
CA ILE A 10 10.23 5.79 -18.08
C ILE A 10 9.87 7.12 -18.82
N GLY A 11 10.34 8.26 -18.31
CA GLY A 11 10.00 9.60 -18.81
C GLY A 11 8.97 10.28 -17.91
N SER A 12 7.70 9.89 -17.98
CA SER A 12 6.63 10.40 -17.10
C SER A 12 5.54 9.38 -16.87
N VAL A 13 4.84 9.55 -15.76
CA VAL A 13 3.66 8.77 -15.38
C VAL A 13 2.49 9.72 -15.10
N GLU A 14 1.31 9.40 -15.58
CA GLU A 14 0.08 10.06 -15.17
C GLU A 14 -0.54 9.27 -14.01
N LEU A 15 -0.80 9.94 -12.91
CA LEU A 15 -1.45 9.36 -11.72
C LEU A 15 -2.86 9.94 -11.58
N GLU A 16 -3.85 9.08 -11.57
CA GLU A 16 -5.22 9.44 -11.20
C GLU A 16 -5.30 9.55 -9.68
N TYR A 17 -5.87 10.65 -9.16
CA TYR A 17 -5.98 10.88 -7.72
C TYR A 17 -7.30 11.54 -7.32
N GLU A 18 -7.61 11.48 -6.03
CA GLU A 18 -8.72 12.18 -5.39
C GLU A 18 -8.28 12.80 -4.08
N THR A 19 -8.98 13.87 -3.67
CA THR A 19 -8.72 14.56 -2.41
C THR A 19 -10.00 14.71 -1.59
N PHE A 20 -9.86 14.61 -0.26
CA PHE A 20 -10.91 14.85 0.73
C PHE A 20 -10.39 15.86 1.76
N GLY A 21 -11.27 16.67 2.34
CA GLY A 21 -10.88 17.70 3.30
C GLY A 21 -10.44 19.01 2.60
N ALA A 22 -9.88 19.93 3.36
CA ALA A 22 -9.53 21.26 2.88
C ALA A 22 -8.05 21.32 2.42
N ASP A 23 -7.78 22.12 1.38
CA ASP A 23 -6.43 22.26 0.81
C ASP A 23 -5.38 22.83 1.79
N GLY A 24 -5.82 23.58 2.81
CA GLY A 24 -4.94 24.15 3.84
C GLY A 24 -4.58 23.20 5.00
N ASP A 25 -5.24 22.04 5.07
CA ASP A 25 -5.02 21.08 6.14
C ASP A 25 -3.72 20.27 5.93
N PRO A 26 -3.10 19.72 7.00
CA PRO A 26 -1.98 18.80 6.87
C PRO A 26 -2.31 17.62 5.94
N THR A 27 -1.46 17.36 4.96
CA THR A 27 -1.72 16.31 3.96
C THR A 27 -1.43 14.93 4.51
N LEU A 28 -2.37 14.01 4.28
CA LEU A 28 -2.27 12.56 4.50
C LEU A 28 -2.35 11.84 3.16
N LEU A 29 -1.23 11.25 2.71
CA LEU A 29 -1.17 10.49 1.47
C LEU A 29 -1.45 9.02 1.74
N LEU A 30 -2.43 8.44 1.04
CA LEU A 30 -2.81 7.03 1.11
C LEU A 30 -2.27 6.27 -0.09
N VAL A 31 -1.40 5.28 0.15
CA VAL A 31 -0.81 4.42 -0.88
C VAL A 31 -1.39 3.02 -0.79
N MET A 32 -2.06 2.59 -1.85
CA MET A 32 -2.75 1.29 -1.88
C MET A 32 -1.79 0.15 -2.29
N GLY A 33 -2.24 -1.09 -2.01
CA GLY A 33 -1.48 -2.31 -2.23
C GLY A 33 -1.52 -2.84 -3.66
N PHE A 34 -1.02 -4.06 -3.81
CA PHE A 34 -0.87 -4.82 -5.05
C PHE A 34 -2.20 -4.94 -5.80
N THR A 35 -2.21 -4.53 -7.05
CA THR A 35 -3.35 -4.52 -7.99
C THR A 35 -4.60 -3.77 -7.54
N ALA A 36 -4.64 -3.30 -6.30
CA ALA A 36 -5.80 -2.62 -5.76
C ALA A 36 -5.83 -1.15 -6.20
N GLN A 37 -6.98 -0.73 -6.73
CA GLN A 37 -7.23 0.65 -7.12
C GLN A 37 -7.43 1.54 -5.88
N MET A 38 -7.25 2.85 -6.03
CA MET A 38 -7.43 3.82 -4.93
C MET A 38 -8.79 3.74 -4.24
N ILE A 39 -9.82 3.26 -4.94
CA ILE A 39 -11.17 3.08 -4.41
C ILE A 39 -11.29 1.96 -3.37
N ALA A 40 -10.21 1.18 -3.13
CA ALA A 40 -10.14 0.24 -2.01
C ALA A 40 -9.95 0.97 -0.65
N TRP A 41 -9.43 2.20 -0.66
CA TRP A 41 -9.66 3.17 0.41
C TRP A 41 -11.04 3.77 0.18
N ASP A 42 -12.08 3.21 0.81
CA ASP A 42 -13.44 3.66 0.53
C ASP A 42 -13.67 5.13 0.94
N ASP A 43 -14.71 5.75 0.35
CA ASP A 43 -14.98 7.16 0.52
C ASP A 43 -15.28 7.53 1.98
N ALA A 44 -15.96 6.63 2.71
CA ALA A 44 -16.29 6.84 4.13
C ALA A 44 -15.04 6.82 5.01
N PHE A 45 -14.10 5.92 4.72
CA PHE A 45 -12.81 5.87 5.41
C PHE A 45 -12.00 7.15 5.15
N CYS A 46 -11.90 7.58 3.89
CA CYS A 46 -11.22 8.82 3.51
C CYS A 46 -11.87 10.04 4.16
N GLN A 47 -13.21 10.12 4.14
CA GLN A 47 -13.93 11.22 4.76
C GLN A 47 -13.74 11.24 6.28
N SER A 48 -13.75 10.08 6.95
CA SER A 48 -13.50 9.98 8.39
C SER A 48 -12.11 10.48 8.79
N LEU A 49 -11.10 10.29 7.93
CA LEU A 49 -9.77 10.86 8.13
C LEU A 49 -9.78 12.39 7.88
N ALA A 50 -10.49 12.84 6.85
CA ALA A 50 -10.62 14.27 6.55
C ALA A 50 -11.35 15.04 7.67
N ASP A 51 -12.35 14.42 8.31
CA ASP A 51 -13.08 14.99 9.45
C ASP A 51 -12.19 15.22 10.69
N LEU A 52 -10.97 14.64 10.69
CA LEU A 52 -9.95 14.92 11.71
C LEU A 52 -9.12 16.18 11.41
N GLY A 53 -9.45 16.95 10.37
CA GLY A 53 -8.73 18.14 9.92
C GLY A 53 -7.50 17.77 9.07
N LEU A 54 -7.62 16.78 8.19
CA LEU A 54 -6.58 16.34 7.28
C LEU A 54 -7.02 16.52 5.82
N ARG A 55 -6.09 16.95 4.96
CA ARG A 55 -6.24 16.82 3.52
C ARG A 55 -5.82 15.42 3.11
N VAL A 56 -6.77 14.54 2.89
CA VAL A 56 -6.53 13.14 2.50
C VAL A 56 -6.39 13.06 0.98
N VAL A 57 -5.30 12.43 0.50
CA VAL A 57 -5.03 12.19 -0.91
C VAL A 57 -4.91 10.69 -1.13
N ARG A 58 -5.72 10.12 -2.03
CA ARG A 58 -5.57 8.75 -2.52
C ARG A 58 -5.32 8.76 -4.03
N PHE A 59 -4.58 7.79 -4.53
CA PHE A 59 -4.26 7.69 -5.95
C PHE A 59 -4.13 6.24 -6.40
N ASP A 60 -4.30 6.01 -7.71
CA ASP A 60 -3.97 4.74 -8.34
C ASP A 60 -2.46 4.66 -8.60
N ASN A 61 -1.82 3.60 -8.14
CA ASN A 61 -0.43 3.30 -8.50
C ASN A 61 -0.28 3.08 -10.02
N ARG A 62 0.94 3.24 -10.57
CA ARG A 62 1.23 2.83 -11.96
C ARG A 62 0.79 1.38 -12.19
N ASP A 63 0.39 1.04 -13.41
CA ASP A 63 -0.13 -0.27 -13.79
C ASP A 63 -1.43 -0.70 -13.08
N CYS A 64 -2.13 0.24 -12.47
CA CYS A 64 -3.39 -0.01 -11.77
C CYS A 64 -4.39 1.11 -12.00
N GLY A 65 -5.67 0.79 -11.95
CA GLY A 65 -6.76 1.75 -12.03
C GLY A 65 -6.72 2.61 -13.30
N LEU A 66 -6.81 3.92 -13.15
CA LEU A 66 -6.81 4.87 -14.26
C LEU A 66 -5.47 5.61 -14.45
N SER A 67 -4.44 5.23 -13.68
CA SER A 67 -3.06 5.70 -13.86
C SER A 67 -2.38 5.04 -15.06
N THR A 68 -1.20 5.53 -15.43
CA THR A 68 -0.40 5.03 -16.56
C THR A 68 -0.20 3.51 -16.48
N LYS A 69 -0.37 2.86 -17.62
CA LYS A 69 -0.17 1.43 -17.85
C LYS A 69 1.00 1.23 -18.81
N LEU A 70 1.86 0.28 -18.50
CA LEU A 70 3.02 -0.07 -19.34
C LEU A 70 2.61 -1.15 -20.35
N ASP A 71 1.75 -0.78 -21.30
CA ASP A 71 1.26 -1.70 -22.33
C ASP A 71 2.41 -2.33 -23.14
N GLY A 72 2.33 -3.64 -23.35
CA GLY A 72 3.32 -4.39 -24.13
C GLY A 72 4.64 -4.68 -23.39
N VAL A 73 4.84 -4.15 -22.18
CA VAL A 73 6.06 -4.44 -21.38
C VAL A 73 5.82 -5.71 -20.57
N THR A 74 6.59 -6.75 -20.87
CA THR A 74 6.51 -8.05 -20.21
C THR A 74 7.62 -8.24 -19.18
N VAL A 75 7.35 -9.05 -18.16
CA VAL A 75 8.31 -9.49 -17.14
C VAL A 75 7.91 -10.89 -16.69
N ASP A 76 8.90 -11.68 -16.29
CA ASP A 76 8.66 -12.97 -15.61
C ASP A 76 8.76 -12.78 -14.10
N PRO A 77 7.64 -12.60 -13.38
CA PRO A 77 7.67 -12.41 -11.93
C PRO A 77 8.14 -13.68 -11.19
N GLY A 78 7.95 -14.86 -11.79
CA GLY A 78 8.42 -16.12 -11.21
C GLY A 78 9.95 -16.21 -11.17
N ALA A 79 10.62 -15.78 -12.25
CA ALA A 79 12.09 -15.71 -12.28
C ALA A 79 12.64 -14.69 -11.28
N VAL A 80 11.99 -13.52 -11.15
CA VAL A 80 12.37 -12.50 -10.14
C VAL A 80 12.21 -13.04 -8.73
N MET A 81 11.09 -13.70 -8.45
CA MET A 81 10.79 -14.32 -7.17
C MET A 81 11.81 -15.40 -6.79
N ALA A 82 12.11 -16.30 -7.75
CA ALA A 82 13.09 -17.37 -7.55
C ALA A 82 14.49 -16.83 -7.20
N ALA A 83 14.96 -15.81 -7.92
CA ALA A 83 16.23 -15.15 -7.61
C ALA A 83 16.23 -14.52 -6.22
N THR A 84 15.14 -13.85 -5.82
CA THR A 84 15.01 -13.24 -4.49
C THR A 84 15.09 -14.29 -3.38
N PHE A 85 14.39 -15.42 -3.52
CA PHE A 85 14.44 -16.51 -2.54
C PHE A 85 15.80 -17.24 -2.52
N ALA A 86 16.50 -17.30 -3.66
CA ALA A 86 17.85 -17.82 -3.75
C ALA A 86 18.92 -16.83 -3.21
N ASN A 87 18.53 -15.62 -2.83
CA ASN A 87 19.41 -14.51 -2.48
C ASN A 87 20.39 -14.16 -3.61
N GLU A 88 19.91 -14.25 -4.85
CA GLU A 88 20.61 -13.90 -6.08
C GLU A 88 20.10 -12.56 -6.63
N PRO A 89 20.91 -11.83 -7.42
CA PRO A 89 20.45 -10.64 -8.11
C PRO A 89 19.24 -10.96 -9.02
N PRO A 90 18.11 -10.24 -8.88
CA PRO A 90 16.95 -10.48 -9.72
C PRO A 90 17.24 -10.06 -11.17
N PRO A 91 16.59 -10.70 -12.16
CA PRO A 91 16.62 -10.22 -13.53
C PRO A 91 16.05 -8.78 -13.62
N PRO A 92 16.38 -8.03 -14.69
CA PRO A 92 15.89 -6.68 -14.89
C PRO A 92 14.34 -6.63 -14.85
N VAL A 93 13.82 -5.61 -14.16
CA VAL A 93 12.39 -5.34 -14.07
C VAL A 93 12.06 -3.96 -14.66
N PRO A 94 10.85 -3.74 -15.16
CA PRO A 94 10.46 -2.45 -15.75
C PRO A 94 10.52 -1.28 -14.77
N TYR A 95 10.23 -1.55 -13.50
CA TYR A 95 10.31 -0.60 -12.38
C TYR A 95 10.37 -1.35 -11.05
N THR A 96 10.75 -0.64 -10.01
CA THR A 96 10.85 -1.12 -8.63
C THR A 96 9.86 -0.39 -7.71
N LEU A 97 9.79 -0.76 -6.44
CA LEU A 97 9.01 0.01 -5.45
C LEU A 97 9.63 1.39 -5.17
N SER A 98 10.94 1.56 -5.39
CA SER A 98 11.60 2.88 -5.35
C SER A 98 11.09 3.80 -6.45
N ASP A 99 10.87 3.29 -7.66
CA ASP A 99 10.25 4.07 -8.74
C ASP A 99 8.80 4.46 -8.41
N MET A 100 8.04 3.56 -7.77
CA MET A 100 6.67 3.86 -7.31
C MET A 100 6.65 4.85 -6.14
N ALA A 101 7.67 4.84 -5.29
CA ALA A 101 7.88 5.85 -4.25
C ALA A 101 8.15 7.23 -4.86
N LEU A 102 8.95 7.28 -5.92
CA LEU A 102 9.20 8.53 -6.67
C LEU A 102 7.92 9.07 -7.31
N ASP A 103 7.02 8.21 -7.82
CA ASP A 103 5.70 8.63 -8.31
C ASP A 103 4.88 9.33 -7.23
N ALA A 104 4.84 8.73 -6.04
CA ALA A 104 4.09 9.28 -4.90
C ALA A 104 4.68 10.63 -4.44
N VAL A 105 6.00 10.78 -4.45
CA VAL A 105 6.69 12.06 -4.18
C VAL A 105 6.38 13.07 -5.27
N GLY A 106 6.39 12.67 -6.54
CA GLY A 106 5.99 13.53 -7.66
C GLY A 106 4.54 14.00 -7.58
N LEU A 107 3.63 13.17 -7.05
CA LEU A 107 2.26 13.59 -6.77
C LEU A 107 2.21 14.68 -5.69
N LEU A 108 3.02 14.56 -4.62
CA LEU A 108 3.12 15.63 -3.61
C LEU A 108 3.66 16.93 -4.23
N ASP A 109 4.65 16.85 -5.12
CA ASP A 109 5.18 18.02 -5.84
C ASP A 109 4.11 18.68 -6.72
N HIS A 110 3.34 17.88 -7.47
CA HIS A 110 2.21 18.36 -8.28
C HIS A 110 1.16 19.10 -7.44
N LEU A 111 0.94 18.63 -6.21
CA LEU A 111 -0.03 19.22 -5.27
C LEU A 111 0.54 20.40 -4.47
N GLY A 112 1.81 20.76 -4.65
CA GLY A 112 2.48 21.82 -3.91
C GLY A 112 2.68 21.47 -2.43
N VAL A 113 2.84 20.18 -2.10
CA VAL A 113 2.98 19.66 -0.73
C VAL A 113 4.44 19.33 -0.46
N ASP A 114 5.10 20.11 0.40
CA ASP A 114 6.52 19.89 0.76
C ASP A 114 6.72 18.60 1.56
N SER A 115 5.83 18.30 2.49
CA SER A 115 5.89 17.09 3.30
C SER A 115 4.50 16.65 3.76
N ALA A 116 4.30 15.33 3.90
CA ALA A 116 3.02 14.73 4.24
C ALA A 116 3.15 13.65 5.32
N HIS A 117 2.05 13.34 5.98
CA HIS A 117 1.86 12.06 6.65
C HIS A 117 1.59 11.01 5.59
N ILE A 118 2.28 9.88 5.65
CA ILE A 118 2.13 8.83 4.63
C ILE A 118 1.59 7.55 5.26
N VAL A 119 0.58 6.97 4.63
CA VAL A 119 -0.07 5.72 5.04
C VAL A 119 -0.05 4.76 3.87
N GLY A 120 0.48 3.58 4.07
CA GLY A 120 0.49 2.55 3.04
C GLY A 120 -0.03 1.21 3.53
N ALA A 121 -0.85 0.55 2.69
CA ALA A 121 -1.36 -0.78 2.97
C ALA A 121 -0.70 -1.83 2.05
N SER A 122 -0.26 -2.96 2.61
CA SER A 122 0.32 -4.08 1.86
C SER A 122 1.55 -3.62 1.03
N MET A 123 1.57 -3.80 -0.29
CA MET A 123 2.59 -3.22 -1.18
C MET A 123 2.72 -1.69 -0.98
N GLY A 124 1.60 -0.99 -0.73
CA GLY A 124 1.64 0.44 -0.40
C GLY A 124 2.44 0.74 0.87
N GLY A 125 2.38 -0.16 1.88
CA GLY A 125 3.24 -0.09 3.07
C GLY A 125 4.72 -0.24 2.73
N MET A 126 5.06 -1.08 1.76
CA MET A 126 6.43 -1.21 1.25
C MET A 126 6.88 0.05 0.49
N ILE A 127 5.97 0.64 -0.32
CA ILE A 127 6.25 1.89 -1.06
C ILE A 127 6.50 3.05 -0.08
N VAL A 128 5.67 3.23 0.95
CA VAL A 128 5.89 4.31 1.92
C VAL A 128 7.15 4.11 2.76
N GLN A 129 7.61 2.87 2.95
CA GLN A 129 8.94 2.60 3.51
C GLN A 129 10.05 3.15 2.59
N HIS A 130 9.96 2.94 1.26
CA HIS A 130 10.89 3.53 0.30
C HIS A 130 10.84 5.06 0.32
N ILE A 131 9.65 5.67 0.40
CA ILE A 131 9.54 7.14 0.54
C ILE A 131 10.30 7.62 1.78
N ALA A 132 10.11 6.94 2.92
CA ALA A 132 10.78 7.34 4.17
C ALA A 132 12.30 7.15 4.13
N ILE A 133 12.80 6.12 3.45
CA ILE A 133 14.23 5.82 3.30
C ILE A 133 14.89 6.82 2.33
N GLU A 134 14.30 7.04 1.18
CA GLU A 134 14.92 7.76 0.06
C GLU A 134 14.59 9.26 0.06
N HIS A 135 13.43 9.64 0.64
CA HIS A 135 12.94 11.01 0.70
C HIS A 135 12.51 11.42 2.12
N PRO A 136 13.36 11.27 3.16
CA PRO A 136 12.96 11.46 4.56
C PRO A 136 12.43 12.88 4.87
N SER A 137 12.88 13.90 4.16
CA SER A 137 12.38 15.28 4.33
C SER A 137 10.92 15.46 3.85
N ARG A 138 10.39 14.51 3.06
CA ARG A 138 9.02 14.54 2.55
C ARG A 138 8.02 13.87 3.52
N VAL A 139 8.51 13.26 4.62
CA VAL A 139 7.69 12.44 5.52
C VAL A 139 7.60 13.05 6.90
N ARG A 140 6.39 13.41 7.32
CA ARG A 140 6.09 13.87 8.67
C ARG A 140 5.85 12.73 9.65
N SER A 141 5.14 11.69 9.21
CA SER A 141 4.97 10.42 9.91
C SER A 141 4.69 9.30 8.93
N LEU A 142 5.01 8.08 9.31
CA LEU A 142 4.81 6.85 8.55
C LEU A 142 3.76 5.97 9.25
N THR A 143 2.76 5.48 8.51
CA THR A 143 1.89 4.39 8.94
C THR A 143 1.99 3.22 7.96
N SER A 144 2.42 2.07 8.43
CA SER A 144 2.53 0.83 7.66
C SER A 144 1.44 -0.14 8.10
N ILE A 145 0.52 -0.48 7.20
CA ILE A 145 -0.63 -1.35 7.48
C ILE A 145 -0.46 -2.67 6.74
N MET A 146 -0.62 -3.82 7.41
CA MET A 146 -0.56 -5.18 6.84
C MET A 146 0.59 -5.36 5.82
N SER A 147 1.81 -4.95 6.20
CA SER A 147 2.98 -4.92 5.32
C SER A 147 4.21 -5.56 5.96
N MET A 148 5.33 -5.57 5.26
CA MET A 148 6.57 -6.25 5.67
C MET A 148 7.82 -5.48 5.20
N THR A 149 8.99 -5.88 5.72
CA THR A 149 10.30 -5.27 5.44
C THR A 149 10.97 -5.78 4.16
N GLY A 150 10.35 -6.73 3.45
CA GLY A 150 10.93 -7.40 2.27
C GLY A 150 11.88 -8.54 2.60
N GLU A 151 11.99 -8.94 3.86
CA GLU A 151 12.73 -10.13 4.30
C GLU A 151 11.84 -11.37 4.10
N PRO A 152 12.23 -12.38 3.30
CA PRO A 152 11.41 -13.57 3.06
C PRO A 152 11.09 -14.39 4.32
N GLU A 153 11.88 -14.22 5.36
CA GLU A 153 11.72 -14.92 6.66
C GLU A 153 10.53 -14.38 7.47
N PHE A 154 10.02 -13.19 7.11
CA PHE A 154 8.95 -12.51 7.84
C PHE A 154 7.86 -12.04 6.89
N GLY A 155 6.61 -12.40 7.15
CA GLY A 155 5.48 -11.97 6.35
C GLY A 155 5.30 -12.72 5.02
N SER A 156 5.94 -13.88 4.83
CA SER A 156 5.64 -14.74 3.68
C SER A 156 4.25 -15.36 3.80
N PRO A 157 3.49 -15.42 2.68
CA PRO A 157 2.13 -15.93 2.70
C PRO A 157 2.06 -17.41 3.13
N THR A 158 0.92 -17.81 3.70
CA THR A 158 0.64 -19.24 3.89
C THR A 158 0.53 -19.94 2.54
N PRO A 159 0.72 -21.27 2.46
CA PRO A 159 0.59 -22.00 1.19
C PRO A 159 -0.74 -21.74 0.48
N GLU A 160 -1.84 -21.70 1.21
CA GLU A 160 -3.19 -21.46 0.68
C GLU A 160 -3.34 -20.03 0.15
N ALA A 161 -2.79 -19.05 0.86
CA ALA A 161 -2.78 -17.66 0.41
C ALA A 161 -1.89 -17.47 -0.83
N ALA A 162 -0.73 -18.14 -0.87
CA ALA A 162 0.18 -18.10 -2.01
C ALA A 162 -0.46 -18.70 -3.27
N GLU A 163 -1.20 -19.80 -3.15
CA GLU A 163 -1.93 -20.40 -4.25
C GLU A 163 -2.94 -19.40 -4.87
N VAL A 164 -3.72 -18.73 -4.03
CA VAL A 164 -4.71 -17.73 -4.48
C VAL A 164 -4.02 -16.48 -5.06
N LEU A 165 -2.93 -16.02 -4.44
CA LEU A 165 -2.17 -14.85 -4.92
C LEU A 165 -1.60 -15.05 -6.33
N LEU A 166 -1.07 -16.26 -6.60
CA LEU A 166 -0.39 -16.60 -7.84
C LEU A 166 -1.34 -17.16 -8.92
N ALA A 167 -2.60 -17.41 -8.57
CA ALA A 167 -3.58 -17.87 -9.53
C ALA A 167 -3.84 -16.78 -10.60
N PRO A 168 -3.90 -17.14 -11.90
CA PRO A 168 -4.24 -16.18 -12.93
C PRO A 168 -5.64 -15.59 -12.67
N PRO A 169 -5.82 -14.27 -12.93
CA PRO A 169 -7.13 -13.64 -12.78
C PRO A 169 -8.09 -14.15 -13.87
N GLU A 170 -9.36 -14.24 -13.51
CA GLU A 170 -10.43 -14.41 -14.51
C GLU A 170 -10.51 -13.14 -15.37
N THR A 171 -10.70 -13.29 -16.67
CA THR A 171 -10.73 -12.16 -17.61
C THR A 171 -12.15 -11.69 -17.92
N GLU A 172 -13.12 -12.60 -17.89
CA GLU A 172 -14.51 -12.27 -18.11
C GLU A 172 -15.14 -11.66 -16.84
N ARG A 173 -15.86 -10.56 -17.00
CA ARG A 173 -16.42 -9.77 -15.89
C ARG A 173 -17.15 -10.61 -14.84
N GLN A 174 -18.10 -11.44 -15.27
CA GLN A 174 -18.89 -12.22 -14.32
C GLN A 174 -18.05 -13.30 -13.64
N ALA A 175 -17.16 -13.97 -14.37
CA ALA A 175 -16.24 -14.95 -13.81
C ALA A 175 -15.30 -14.30 -12.78
N TYR A 176 -14.78 -13.09 -13.05
CA TYR A 176 -13.96 -12.31 -12.12
C TYR A 176 -14.70 -12.02 -10.81
N ILE A 177 -15.97 -11.56 -10.91
CA ILE A 177 -16.81 -11.27 -9.76
C ILE A 177 -17.10 -12.56 -8.96
N ASP A 178 -17.47 -13.65 -9.65
CA ASP A 178 -17.83 -14.91 -8.99
C ASP A 178 -16.62 -15.60 -8.33
N ALA A 179 -15.41 -15.37 -8.85
CA ALA A 179 -14.18 -15.88 -8.28
C ALA A 179 -13.64 -15.05 -7.12
N SER A 180 -14.10 -13.80 -6.95
CA SER A 180 -13.56 -12.87 -5.96
C SER A 180 -13.67 -13.35 -4.51
N PRO A 181 -14.65 -14.16 -4.06
CA PRO A 181 -14.68 -14.68 -2.69
C PRO A 181 -13.48 -15.55 -2.32
N ARG A 182 -12.69 -16.05 -3.29
CA ARG A 182 -11.43 -16.78 -3.01
C ARG A 182 -10.45 -15.94 -2.19
N TYR A 183 -10.50 -14.61 -2.30
CA TYR A 183 -9.67 -13.70 -1.53
C TYR A 183 -10.03 -13.66 -0.03
N GLY A 184 -11.16 -14.25 0.36
CA GLY A 184 -11.51 -14.48 1.77
C GLY A 184 -10.50 -15.33 2.54
N VAL A 185 -9.61 -16.06 1.85
CA VAL A 185 -8.52 -16.84 2.47
C VAL A 185 -7.65 -15.99 3.39
N TRP A 186 -7.43 -14.72 3.05
CA TRP A 186 -6.61 -13.80 3.84
C TRP A 186 -7.37 -12.64 4.47
N GLN A 187 -8.68 -12.51 4.21
CA GLN A 187 -9.52 -11.47 4.82
C GLN A 187 -9.95 -11.85 6.24
N SER A 188 -10.51 -10.89 6.95
CA SER A 188 -11.13 -11.11 8.25
C SER A 188 -12.11 -12.28 8.22
N LYS A 189 -11.93 -13.26 9.08
CA LYS A 189 -12.84 -14.40 9.17
C LYS A 189 -14.17 -14.02 9.82
N ARG A 190 -14.13 -13.08 10.76
CA ARG A 190 -15.31 -12.63 11.50
C ARG A 190 -16.20 -11.70 10.68
N TYR A 191 -15.60 -10.83 9.87
CA TYR A 191 -16.30 -9.76 9.17
C TYR A 191 -16.36 -10.00 7.66
N PHE A 192 -15.95 -11.17 7.16
CA PHE A 192 -16.03 -11.52 5.76
C PHE A 192 -17.49 -11.48 5.28
N ASP A 193 -17.72 -10.71 4.21
CA ASP A 193 -19.02 -10.58 3.56
C ASP A 193 -18.85 -10.80 2.04
N GLU A 194 -19.25 -11.98 1.59
CA GLU A 194 -19.15 -12.37 0.17
C GLU A 194 -19.85 -11.38 -0.76
N THR A 195 -21.00 -10.83 -0.32
CA THR A 195 -21.77 -9.87 -1.13
C THR A 195 -20.98 -8.58 -1.33
N LYS A 196 -20.38 -8.05 -0.27
CA LYS A 196 -19.53 -6.84 -0.35
C LYS A 196 -18.28 -7.10 -1.21
N VAL A 197 -17.65 -8.26 -1.07
CA VAL A 197 -16.48 -8.65 -1.87
C VAL A 197 -16.83 -8.68 -3.36
N LYS A 198 -17.95 -9.30 -3.75
CA LYS A 198 -18.44 -9.31 -5.14
C LYS A 198 -18.80 -7.92 -5.65
N GLN A 199 -19.43 -7.08 -4.82
CA GLN A 199 -19.73 -5.68 -5.19
C GLN A 199 -18.45 -4.87 -5.43
N GLN A 200 -17.45 -5.02 -4.56
CA GLN A 200 -16.16 -4.36 -4.72
C GLN A 200 -15.42 -4.86 -5.97
N ALA A 201 -15.45 -6.14 -6.25
CA ALA A 201 -14.87 -6.72 -7.46
C ALA A 201 -15.56 -6.16 -8.72
N ALA A 202 -16.90 -6.10 -8.74
CA ALA A 202 -17.65 -5.50 -9.85
C ALA A 202 -17.27 -4.02 -10.05
N ARG A 203 -17.25 -3.22 -8.98
CA ARG A 203 -16.87 -1.81 -9.01
C ARG A 203 -15.45 -1.60 -9.54
N SER A 204 -14.51 -2.45 -9.10
CA SER A 204 -13.11 -2.37 -9.54
C SER A 204 -12.94 -2.77 -10.99
N TYR A 205 -13.62 -3.84 -11.43
CA TYR A 205 -13.60 -4.29 -12.82
C TYR A 205 -14.17 -3.22 -13.77
N ASP A 206 -15.35 -2.70 -13.44
CA ASP A 206 -16.05 -1.69 -14.26
C ASP A 206 -15.28 -0.37 -14.34
N ARG A 207 -14.52 -0.01 -13.28
CA ARG A 207 -13.70 1.19 -13.30
C ARG A 207 -12.45 1.02 -14.15
N SER A 208 -11.72 -0.07 -14.00
CA SER A 208 -10.54 -0.39 -14.80
C SER A 208 -10.07 -1.81 -14.54
N PHE A 209 -10.21 -2.68 -15.52
CA PHE A 209 -9.65 -4.03 -15.50
C PHE A 209 -8.35 -4.06 -16.29
N TYR A 210 -7.21 -4.31 -15.61
CA TYR A 210 -5.88 -4.36 -16.24
C TYR A 210 -5.00 -5.41 -15.56
N PRO A 211 -5.23 -6.71 -15.85
CA PRO A 211 -4.52 -7.80 -15.18
C PRO A 211 -3.02 -7.87 -15.53
N GLU A 212 -2.59 -7.34 -16.69
CA GLU A 212 -1.19 -7.36 -17.13
C GLU A 212 -0.28 -6.57 -16.19
N GLY A 213 -0.81 -5.57 -15.49
CA GLY A 213 -0.08 -4.79 -14.49
C GLY A 213 0.37 -5.62 -13.29
N SER A 214 -0.38 -6.71 -12.97
CA SER A 214 -0.09 -7.55 -11.80
C SER A 214 1.31 -8.19 -11.86
N ALA A 215 1.71 -8.70 -13.02
CA ALA A 215 3.03 -9.32 -13.19
C ALA A 215 4.16 -8.32 -12.91
N ARG A 216 4.03 -7.08 -13.37
CA ARG A 216 5.05 -6.04 -13.19
C ARG A 216 5.11 -5.52 -11.75
N GLN A 217 3.96 -5.33 -11.11
CA GLN A 217 3.91 -4.95 -9.70
C GLN A 217 4.46 -6.07 -8.80
N LEU A 218 4.16 -7.35 -9.09
CA LEU A 218 4.71 -8.48 -8.34
C LEU A 218 6.24 -8.56 -8.50
N ALA A 219 6.74 -8.40 -9.72
CA ALA A 219 8.17 -8.32 -9.97
C ALA A 219 8.83 -7.16 -9.22
N ALA A 220 8.19 -5.98 -9.19
CA ALA A 220 8.68 -4.83 -8.43
C ALA A 220 8.79 -5.11 -6.93
N ILE A 221 7.80 -5.80 -6.33
CA ILE A 221 7.83 -6.20 -4.91
C ILE A 221 9.08 -7.03 -4.62
N TYR A 222 9.30 -8.09 -5.38
CA TYR A 222 10.42 -9.00 -5.12
C TYR A 222 11.78 -8.42 -5.51
N ALA A 223 11.87 -7.66 -6.60
CA ALA A 223 13.11 -6.99 -7.02
C ALA A 223 13.58 -5.91 -6.04
N SER A 224 12.68 -5.32 -5.26
CA SER A 224 13.02 -4.25 -4.29
C SER A 224 13.70 -4.75 -3.02
N GLY A 225 13.70 -6.05 -2.76
CA GLY A 225 14.52 -6.70 -1.74
C GLY A 225 14.24 -6.26 -0.30
N ARG A 226 15.28 -6.44 0.53
CA ARG A 226 15.24 -6.23 1.98
C ARG A 226 15.46 -4.77 2.34
N ARG A 227 14.65 -4.21 3.26
CA ARG A 227 14.73 -2.81 3.71
C ARG A 227 15.09 -2.65 5.19
N HIS A 228 15.22 -3.73 5.95
CA HIS A 228 15.37 -3.71 7.41
C HIS A 228 16.54 -2.86 7.90
N GLU A 229 17.71 -2.92 7.25
CA GLU A 229 18.88 -2.12 7.63
C GLU A 229 18.65 -0.61 7.45
N ALA A 230 17.99 -0.22 6.35
CA ALA A 230 17.68 1.18 6.07
C ALA A 230 16.57 1.69 6.99
N LEU A 231 15.55 0.88 7.24
CA LEU A 231 14.48 1.19 8.19
C LEU A 231 15.00 1.40 9.61
N GLY A 232 16.01 0.62 10.02
CA GLY A 232 16.65 0.75 11.34
C GLY A 232 17.37 2.09 11.58
N LYS A 233 17.59 2.86 10.53
CA LYS A 233 18.26 4.18 10.61
C LYS A 233 17.26 5.34 10.62
N LEU A 234 15.98 5.06 10.42
CA LEU A 234 14.95 6.10 10.38
C LEU A 234 14.58 6.57 11.78
N THR A 235 14.31 7.87 11.87
CA THR A 235 13.81 8.52 13.10
C THR A 235 12.39 9.08 12.93
N VAL A 236 11.78 8.87 11.78
CA VAL A 236 10.42 9.33 11.49
C VAL A 236 9.43 8.65 12.45
N PRO A 237 8.49 9.39 13.07
CA PRO A 237 7.44 8.79 13.86
C PRO A 237 6.69 7.72 13.05
N THR A 238 6.63 6.49 13.57
CA THR A 238 6.09 5.35 12.84
C THR A 238 5.04 4.59 13.62
N LEU A 239 3.92 4.30 12.95
CA LEU A 239 2.85 3.41 13.41
C LEU A 239 2.79 2.19 12.49
N VAL A 240 2.84 1.00 13.07
CA VAL A 240 2.61 -0.28 12.38
C VAL A 240 1.27 -0.83 12.83
N ILE A 241 0.36 -1.08 11.88
CA ILE A 241 -0.95 -1.70 12.13
C ILE A 241 -0.97 -3.04 11.40
N HIS A 242 -1.37 -4.12 12.09
CA HIS A 242 -1.41 -5.44 11.47
C HIS A 242 -2.55 -6.29 12.02
N GLY A 243 -3.28 -6.97 11.13
CA GLY A 243 -4.33 -7.91 11.50
C GLY A 243 -3.77 -9.23 12.01
N THR A 244 -4.37 -9.79 13.06
CA THR A 244 -3.93 -11.08 13.60
C THR A 244 -4.28 -12.27 12.72
N ASP A 245 -5.28 -12.12 11.85
CA ASP A 245 -5.82 -13.16 10.98
C ASP A 245 -5.26 -13.10 9.55
N ASP A 246 -4.31 -12.17 9.29
CA ASP A 246 -3.68 -12.00 7.99
C ASP A 246 -2.82 -13.22 7.62
N THR A 247 -3.21 -13.91 6.54
CA THR A 247 -2.49 -15.07 5.99
C THR A 247 -1.73 -14.75 4.70
N LEU A 248 -1.95 -13.55 4.12
CA LEU A 248 -1.20 -13.09 2.94
C LEU A 248 0.14 -12.49 3.33
N ILE A 249 0.12 -11.55 4.27
CA ILE A 249 1.32 -11.10 4.97
C ILE A 249 1.09 -11.35 6.46
N PRO A 250 1.49 -12.52 6.99
CA PRO A 250 1.29 -12.85 8.40
C PRO A 250 1.83 -11.78 9.35
N PRO A 251 1.29 -11.69 10.58
CA PRO A 251 1.68 -10.67 11.57
C PRO A 251 3.18 -10.60 11.88
N SER A 252 3.95 -11.62 11.52
CA SER A 252 5.42 -11.59 11.61
C SER A 252 6.03 -10.45 10.78
N GLY A 253 5.43 -10.07 9.64
CA GLY A 253 5.87 -8.94 8.82
C GLY A 253 5.75 -7.61 9.54
N GLY A 254 4.59 -7.33 10.16
CA GLY A 254 4.39 -6.12 10.96
C GLY A 254 5.23 -6.10 12.24
N ARG A 255 5.34 -7.23 12.94
CA ARG A 255 6.23 -7.38 14.11
C ARG A 255 7.67 -7.06 13.74
N ARG A 256 8.15 -7.62 12.61
CA ARG A 256 9.51 -7.36 12.13
C ARG A 256 9.72 -5.89 11.77
N THR A 257 8.73 -5.25 11.12
CA THR A 257 8.80 -3.82 10.84
C THR A 257 8.95 -3.01 12.13
N HIS A 258 8.17 -3.33 13.16
CA HIS A 258 8.28 -2.68 14.48
C HIS A 258 9.63 -2.95 15.15
N GLU A 259 10.13 -4.18 15.12
CA GLU A 259 11.42 -4.55 15.73
C GLU A 259 12.60 -3.77 15.14
N VAL A 260 12.61 -3.55 13.82
CA VAL A 260 13.72 -2.88 13.15
C VAL A 260 13.61 -1.34 13.18
N MET A 261 12.42 -0.78 13.39
CA MET A 261 12.22 0.67 13.39
C MET A 261 12.21 1.24 14.81
N PRO A 262 13.28 1.97 15.22
CA PRO A 262 13.37 2.53 16.57
C PRO A 262 12.22 3.49 16.88
N GLY A 263 11.60 3.34 18.05
CA GLY A 263 10.53 4.24 18.50
C GLY A 263 9.19 4.09 17.80
N SER A 264 9.04 3.09 16.92
CA SER A 264 7.74 2.80 16.29
C SER A 264 6.73 2.28 17.32
N THR A 265 5.45 2.42 17.01
CA THR A 265 4.33 1.82 17.74
C THR A 265 3.76 0.67 16.94
N LEU A 266 3.49 -0.48 17.56
CA LEU A 266 2.82 -1.62 16.94
C LEU A 266 1.40 -1.76 17.49
N MET A 267 0.42 -1.83 16.59
CA MET A 267 -0.97 -2.13 16.87
C MET A 267 -1.37 -3.44 16.16
N LEU A 268 -1.56 -4.50 16.93
CA LEU A 268 -2.11 -5.76 16.45
C LEU A 268 -3.62 -5.75 16.65
N VAL A 269 -4.36 -6.00 15.57
CA VAL A 269 -5.82 -5.90 15.53
C VAL A 269 -6.43 -7.29 15.42
N ALA A 270 -7.13 -7.72 16.45
CA ALA A 270 -7.88 -8.98 16.44
C ALA A 270 -9.02 -8.93 15.40
N ASP A 271 -9.34 -10.08 14.83
CA ASP A 271 -10.37 -10.22 13.79
C ASP A 271 -10.12 -9.42 12.49
N MET A 272 -8.95 -8.83 12.31
CA MET A 272 -8.51 -8.18 11.08
C MET A 272 -7.61 -9.14 10.30
N GLY A 273 -7.89 -9.33 9.02
CA GLY A 273 -7.07 -10.06 8.06
C GLY A 273 -6.19 -9.12 7.23
N HIS A 274 -6.00 -9.47 5.95
CA HIS A 274 -5.37 -8.60 4.95
C HIS A 274 -6.41 -7.65 4.32
N ASP A 275 -7.22 -7.06 5.18
CA ASP A 275 -8.29 -6.11 4.86
C ASP A 275 -8.54 -5.20 6.07
N ILE A 276 -9.26 -4.09 5.87
CA ILE A 276 -9.75 -3.23 6.96
C ILE A 276 -11.28 -3.30 6.94
N PRO A 277 -11.89 -4.29 7.61
CA PRO A 277 -13.33 -4.45 7.62
C PRO A 277 -14.02 -3.20 8.19
N GLU A 278 -15.18 -2.84 7.64
CA GLU A 278 -15.93 -1.66 8.03
C GLU A 278 -16.11 -1.51 9.56
N PRO A 279 -16.42 -2.56 10.35
CA PRO A 279 -16.54 -2.43 11.81
C PRO A 279 -15.22 -2.05 12.51
N LEU A 280 -14.06 -2.27 11.89
CA LEU A 280 -12.75 -1.96 12.44
C LEU A 280 -12.19 -0.60 11.94
N GLN A 281 -12.78 -0.02 10.90
CA GLN A 281 -12.34 1.26 10.34
C GLN A 281 -12.28 2.39 11.37
N PRO A 282 -13.27 2.59 12.27
CA PRO A 282 -13.19 3.68 13.25
C PRO A 282 -11.97 3.57 14.18
N MET A 283 -11.58 2.36 14.55
CA MET A 283 -10.38 2.13 15.36
C MET A 283 -9.09 2.44 14.60
N VAL A 284 -9.00 2.05 13.32
CA VAL A 284 -7.84 2.34 12.47
C VAL A 284 -7.74 3.84 12.20
N VAL A 285 -8.85 4.51 11.90
CA VAL A 285 -8.92 5.98 11.73
C VAL A 285 -8.45 6.70 12.99
N ALA A 286 -8.93 6.29 14.16
CA ALA A 286 -8.52 6.88 15.44
C ALA A 286 -7.03 6.69 15.74
N ALA A 287 -6.46 5.52 15.40
CA ALA A 287 -5.04 5.22 15.56
C ALA A 287 -4.18 6.12 14.64
N ILE A 288 -4.54 6.21 13.35
CA ILE A 288 -3.85 7.08 12.38
C ILE A 288 -3.94 8.54 12.84
N GLY A 289 -5.13 9.04 13.19
CA GLY A 289 -5.32 10.42 13.62
C GLY A 289 -4.55 10.76 14.91
N SER A 290 -4.47 9.84 15.86
CA SER A 290 -3.68 10.03 17.07
C SER A 290 -2.19 10.06 16.78
N HIS A 291 -1.72 9.20 15.88
CA HIS A 291 -0.32 9.16 15.43
C HIS A 291 0.08 10.45 14.70
N VAL A 292 -0.75 10.94 13.80
CA VAL A 292 -0.56 12.22 13.11
C VAL A 292 -0.46 13.39 14.10
N ARG A 293 -1.41 13.51 15.04
CA ARG A 293 -1.41 14.57 16.05
C ARG A 293 -0.14 14.55 16.92
N LEU A 294 0.31 13.36 17.31
CA LEU A 294 1.55 13.22 18.09
C LEU A 294 2.78 13.66 17.28
N ALA A 295 2.85 13.27 16.00
CA ALA A 295 3.93 13.68 15.12
C ALA A 295 3.98 15.21 14.91
N GLU A 296 2.82 15.85 14.70
CA GLU A 296 2.75 17.30 14.56
C GLU A 296 3.11 18.02 15.89
N TRP A 297 2.69 17.49 17.04
CA TRP A 297 3.05 18.05 18.33
C TRP A 297 4.57 18.02 18.56
N HIS A 298 5.23 16.88 18.28
CA HIS A 298 6.70 16.80 18.38
C HIS A 298 7.39 17.77 17.44
N ARG A 299 6.91 17.96 16.23
CA ARG A 299 7.49 18.89 15.24
C ARG A 299 7.41 20.35 15.68
N THR A 300 6.35 20.73 16.40
CA THR A 300 6.15 22.11 16.88
C THR A 300 6.85 22.41 18.21
N THR A 301 7.18 21.39 19.01
CA THR A 301 7.79 21.54 20.34
C THR A 301 9.30 21.31 20.38
N SER A 302 9.91 20.82 19.29
CA SER A 302 11.35 20.54 19.18
C SER A 302 12.17 21.73 18.64
N HIS A 303 11.60 22.95 18.74
CA HIS A 303 12.24 24.24 18.39
C HIS A 303 12.48 25.11 19.67
#